data_200cc8cfda017ffb23d444ca8fb295da
#
_entry.id   200cc8cfda017ffb23d444ca8fb295da
#
_cell.length_a   1.000
_cell.length_b   1.000
_cell.length_c   1.000
_cell.angle_alpha   90.00
_cell.angle_beta   90.00
_cell.angle_gamma   90.00
#
_symmetry.space_group_name_H-M   'P 1'
#
loop_
_entity.id
_entity.type
_entity.pdbx_description
1 polymer ?
#
loop_
_entity_poly.entity_id
_entity_poly.type
_entity_poly.pdbx_seq_one_letter_code
_entity_poly.pdbx_strand_id
1 'polypeptide(L)'
;MHARGHIDDKTIAYLTPKDPKPGRFYFLPKIHNESNPGRHIVSANGHPTEKISKFIDFLLRPFVENLPSHIKDTTDYLKKMENLTIPENITLASMDATSLYTSIPHDDGIAACRKI
;
A
#
# COMPACT_ATOMS: atom_id res chain seq x y z
N MET A 1 -28.01 7.19 5.14
CA MET A 1 -27.71 6.53 3.88
C MET A 1 -27.65 5.08 4.22
N HIS A 2 -28.65 4.36 3.91
CA HIS A 2 -28.69 2.94 4.07
C HIS A 2 -27.46 2.42 3.38
N ALA A 3 -26.47 2.04 4.15
CA ALA A 3 -25.34 1.34 3.58
C ALA A 3 -26.00 0.17 2.90
N ARG A 4 -26.15 0.30 1.67
CA ARG A 4 -26.80 -0.69 0.86
C ARG A 4 -25.94 -1.88 1.01
N GLY A 5 -26.27 -2.47 2.08
CA GLY A 5 -26.23 -3.84 2.32
C GLY A 5 -24.99 -4.65 2.21
N HIS A 6 -23.89 -4.12 2.54
CA HIS A 6 -22.93 -4.90 1.85
C HIS A 6 -21.84 -5.45 2.75
N ILE A 7 -21.97 -5.22 4.04
CA ILE A 7 -21.14 -5.89 5.04
C ILE A 7 -22.08 -6.71 5.91
N ASP A 8 -21.97 -8.03 5.85
CA ASP A 8 -22.75 -8.93 6.67
C ASP A 8 -22.30 -8.93 8.14
N ASP A 9 -23.14 -9.46 9.03
CA ASP A 9 -22.87 -9.48 10.47
C ASP A 9 -21.59 -10.26 10.80
N LYS A 10 -21.25 -11.27 10.01
CA LYS A 10 -20.01 -12.05 10.19
C LYS A 10 -18.78 -11.20 9.89
N THR A 11 -18.84 -10.42 8.82
CA THR A 11 -17.78 -9.47 8.46
C THR A 11 -17.66 -8.38 9.50
N ILE A 12 -18.77 -7.82 10.01
CA ILE A 12 -18.75 -6.84 11.10
C ILE A 12 -18.08 -7.44 12.33
N ALA A 13 -18.48 -8.64 12.73
CA ALA A 13 -17.90 -9.33 13.88
C ALA A 13 -16.39 -9.61 13.68
N TYR A 14 -15.96 -9.94 12.47
CA TYR A 14 -14.56 -10.11 12.12
C TYR A 14 -13.77 -8.79 12.21
N LEU A 15 -14.32 -7.72 11.68
CA LEU A 15 -13.68 -6.39 11.66
C LEU A 15 -13.62 -5.74 13.04
N THR A 16 -14.56 -6.10 13.92
CA THR A 16 -14.61 -5.56 15.28
C THR A 16 -13.48 -6.12 16.14
N PRO A 17 -12.59 -5.29 16.68
CA PRO A 17 -11.51 -5.77 17.54
C PRO A 17 -12.06 -6.21 18.89
N LYS A 18 -11.57 -7.34 19.42
CA LYS A 18 -11.97 -7.83 20.75
C LYS A 18 -11.13 -7.22 21.88
N ASP A 19 -9.84 -7.02 21.62
CA ASP A 19 -8.86 -6.45 22.57
C ASP A 19 -7.95 -5.47 21.81
N PRO A 20 -8.44 -4.24 21.52
CA PRO A 20 -7.68 -3.29 20.76
C PRO A 20 -6.50 -2.73 21.56
N LYS A 21 -5.33 -2.66 20.92
CA LYS A 21 -4.11 -2.10 21.48
C LYS A 21 -3.70 -0.83 20.74
N PRO A 22 -3.09 0.14 21.42
CA PRO A 22 -2.54 1.30 20.74
C PRO A 22 -1.41 0.89 19.79
N GLY A 23 -1.26 1.61 18.68
CA GLY A 23 -0.13 1.42 17.77
C GLY A 23 1.19 1.66 18.49
N ARG A 24 2.20 0.82 18.20
CA ARG A 24 3.53 0.97 18.75
C ARG A 24 4.38 1.79 17.81
N PHE A 25 4.83 2.95 18.27
CA PHE A 25 5.81 3.76 17.57
C PHE A 25 7.23 3.25 17.84
N TYR A 26 8.03 3.11 16.80
CA TYR A 26 9.45 2.84 16.91
C TYR A 26 10.22 3.42 15.70
N PHE A 27 11.51 3.30 15.73
CA PHE A 27 12.41 4.06 14.91
C PHE A 27 13.50 3.15 14.36
N LEU A 28 13.73 3.22 13.06
CA LEU A 28 14.79 2.49 12.38
C LEU A 28 15.80 3.49 11.79
N PRO A 29 17.08 3.46 12.19
CA PRO A 29 18.08 4.34 11.62
C PRO A 29 18.36 3.96 10.15
N LYS A 30 18.50 4.96 9.30
CA LYS A 30 18.96 4.80 7.91
C LYS A 30 20.48 4.94 7.88
N ILE A 31 21.19 3.87 8.17
CA ILE A 31 22.65 3.86 8.33
C ILE A 31 23.44 4.19 7.06
N HIS A 32 22.79 4.17 5.91
CA HIS A 32 23.41 4.46 4.60
C HIS A 32 23.36 5.95 4.20
N ASN A 33 22.73 6.80 5.01
CA ASN A 33 22.65 8.24 4.78
C ASN A 33 23.58 8.96 5.77
N GLU A 34 24.30 9.98 5.32
CA GLU A 34 25.30 10.71 6.12
C GLU A 34 24.76 11.26 7.45
N SER A 35 23.51 11.72 7.49
CA SER A 35 22.86 12.23 8.70
C SER A 35 22.14 11.18 9.53
N ASN A 36 22.20 9.90 9.13
CA ASN A 36 21.49 8.80 9.77
C ASN A 36 20.01 9.12 10.11
N PRO A 37 19.23 9.71 9.19
CA PRO A 37 17.85 10.06 9.49
C PRO A 37 17.06 8.81 9.85
N GLY A 38 16.19 8.93 10.84
CA GLY A 38 15.38 7.80 11.24
C GLY A 38 14.17 7.60 10.35
N ARG A 39 13.79 6.35 10.21
CA ARG A 39 12.48 5.97 9.65
C ARG A 39 11.51 5.77 10.80
N HIS A 40 10.51 6.61 10.89
CA HIS A 40 9.43 6.45 11.84
C HIS A 40 8.54 5.27 11.39
N ILE A 41 8.30 4.34 12.29
CA ILE A 41 7.44 3.18 12.05
C ILE A 41 6.36 3.14 13.13
N VAL A 42 5.13 2.98 12.71
CA VAL A 42 4.01 2.73 13.61
C VAL A 42 3.49 1.31 13.33
N SER A 43 3.72 0.41 14.27
CA SER A 43 3.14 -0.93 14.18
C SER A 43 1.66 -0.88 14.52
N ALA A 44 0.84 -1.38 13.63
CA ALA A 44 -0.61 -1.49 13.83
C ALA A 44 -1.04 -2.89 14.31
N ASN A 45 -0.11 -3.72 14.78
CA ASN A 45 -0.44 -5.05 15.30
C ASN A 45 -1.35 -4.95 16.53
N GLY A 46 -2.54 -5.53 16.44
CA GLY A 46 -3.58 -5.41 17.47
C GLY A 46 -4.31 -4.07 17.48
N HIS A 47 -3.96 -3.13 16.59
CA HIS A 47 -4.65 -1.85 16.48
C HIS A 47 -6.10 -2.04 15.97
N PRO A 48 -7.05 -1.19 16.39
CA PRO A 48 -8.44 -1.27 15.94
C PRO A 48 -8.62 -1.35 14.43
N THR A 49 -7.74 -0.72 13.66
CA THR A 49 -7.81 -0.67 12.19
C THR A 49 -7.11 -1.82 11.49
N GLU A 50 -6.39 -2.70 12.18
CA GLU A 50 -5.60 -3.77 11.55
C GLU A 50 -6.45 -4.65 10.63
N LYS A 51 -7.58 -5.13 11.13
CA LYS A 51 -8.48 -6.00 10.36
C LYS A 51 -9.18 -5.26 9.22
N ILE A 52 -9.52 -3.99 9.46
CA ILE A 52 -10.12 -3.13 8.43
C ILE A 52 -9.12 -2.94 7.28
N SER A 53 -7.86 -2.63 7.60
CA SER A 53 -6.81 -2.47 6.59
C SER A 53 -6.58 -3.75 5.79
N LYS A 54 -6.53 -4.91 6.46
CA LYS A 54 -6.41 -6.21 5.78
C LYS A 54 -7.60 -6.52 4.88
N PHE A 55 -8.80 -6.17 5.31
CA PHE A 55 -10.00 -6.38 4.52
C PHE A 55 -10.02 -5.50 3.27
N ILE A 56 -9.64 -4.23 3.40
CA ILE A 56 -9.52 -3.31 2.26
C ILE A 56 -8.42 -3.78 1.30
N ASP A 57 -7.26 -4.18 1.81
CA ASP A 57 -6.17 -4.73 1.00
C ASP A 57 -6.64 -5.96 0.19
N PHE A 58 -7.37 -6.87 0.83
CA PHE A 58 -7.95 -8.03 0.15
C PHE A 58 -8.88 -7.65 -1.00
N LEU A 59 -9.70 -6.62 -0.83
CA LEU A 59 -10.61 -6.14 -1.87
C LEU A 59 -9.88 -5.43 -3.01
N LEU A 60 -8.85 -4.63 -2.70
CA LEU A 60 -8.15 -3.81 -3.69
C LEU A 60 -7.03 -4.57 -4.42
N ARG A 61 -6.46 -5.58 -3.81
CA ARG A 61 -5.33 -6.34 -4.35
C ARG A 61 -5.54 -6.85 -5.77
N PRO A 62 -6.67 -7.48 -6.13
CA PRO A 62 -6.88 -7.97 -7.50
C PRO A 62 -6.84 -6.85 -8.55
N PHE A 63 -7.31 -5.64 -8.19
CA PHE A 63 -7.26 -4.50 -9.10
C PHE A 63 -5.83 -4.03 -9.33
N VAL A 64 -5.03 -3.95 -8.26
CA VAL A 64 -3.63 -3.54 -8.33
C VAL A 64 -2.80 -4.56 -9.13
N GLU A 65 -2.98 -5.85 -8.88
CA GLU A 65 -2.25 -6.93 -9.55
C GLU A 65 -2.56 -7.00 -11.06
N ASN A 66 -3.71 -6.52 -11.49
CA ASN A 66 -4.11 -6.46 -12.89
C ASN A 66 -3.67 -5.16 -13.62
N LEU A 67 -3.01 -4.23 -12.94
CA LEU A 67 -2.50 -3.03 -13.60
C LEU A 67 -1.33 -3.38 -14.53
N PRO A 68 -1.27 -2.80 -15.74
CA PRO A 68 -0.15 -3.01 -16.66
C PRO A 68 1.21 -2.60 -16.07
N SER A 69 1.21 -1.64 -15.17
CA SER A 69 2.40 -1.16 -14.45
C SER A 69 2.78 -1.99 -13.23
N HIS A 70 1.94 -2.95 -12.83
CA HIS A 70 2.24 -3.77 -11.67
C HIS A 70 3.43 -4.70 -11.93
N ILE A 71 4.39 -4.68 -11.02
CA ILE A 71 5.57 -5.56 -11.01
C ILE A 71 5.53 -6.35 -9.70
N LYS A 72 5.46 -7.66 -9.81
CA LYS A 72 5.37 -8.54 -8.65
C LYS A 72 6.69 -8.62 -7.88
N ASP A 73 7.77 -8.82 -8.60
CA ASP A 73 9.12 -8.98 -8.07
C ASP A 73 10.17 -8.73 -9.17
N THR A 74 11.43 -8.83 -8.81
CA THR A 74 12.56 -8.65 -9.76
C THR A 74 12.50 -9.62 -10.93
N THR A 75 12.07 -10.87 -10.71
CA THR A 75 11.97 -11.87 -11.78
C THR A 75 10.90 -11.50 -12.81
N ASP A 76 9.75 -11.01 -12.33
CA ASP A 76 8.68 -10.51 -13.20
C ASP A 76 9.14 -9.28 -14.00
N TYR A 77 9.87 -8.36 -13.34
CA TYR A 77 10.48 -7.22 -14.03
C TYR A 77 11.42 -7.65 -15.15
N LEU A 78 12.34 -8.56 -14.89
CA LEU A 78 13.28 -9.05 -15.90
C LEU A 78 12.57 -9.71 -17.08
N LYS A 79 11.57 -10.55 -16.82
CA LYS A 79 10.75 -11.17 -17.88
C LYS A 79 10.03 -10.15 -18.76
N LYS A 80 9.51 -9.08 -18.15
CA LYS A 80 8.88 -7.98 -18.89
C LYS A 80 9.89 -7.20 -19.73
N MET A 81 11.10 -7.01 -19.22
CA MET A 81 12.20 -6.35 -19.94
C MET A 81 12.71 -7.17 -21.12
N GLU A 82 12.82 -8.49 -21.01
CA GLU A 82 13.26 -9.39 -22.09
C GLU A 82 12.36 -9.28 -23.34
N ASN A 83 11.10 -8.97 -23.17
CA ASN A 83 10.13 -8.84 -24.25
C ASN A 83 10.05 -7.43 -24.85
N LEU A 84 10.84 -6.48 -24.35
CA LEU A 84 10.83 -5.11 -24.87
C LEU A 84 11.82 -4.95 -26.01
N THR A 85 11.33 -4.47 -27.14
CA THR A 85 12.20 -3.98 -28.21
C THR A 85 12.63 -2.55 -27.86
N ILE A 86 13.91 -2.39 -27.56
CA ILE A 86 14.48 -1.12 -27.11
C ILE A 86 14.99 -0.34 -28.33
N PRO A 87 14.49 0.88 -28.62
CA PRO A 87 15.05 1.74 -29.65
C PRO A 87 16.49 2.17 -29.35
N GLU A 88 17.27 2.52 -30.39
CA GLU A 88 18.69 2.86 -30.22
C GLU A 88 18.96 4.10 -29.37
N ASN A 89 18.06 5.07 -29.34
CA ASN A 89 18.25 6.33 -28.62
C ASN A 89 17.23 6.45 -27.49
N ILE A 90 17.46 5.78 -26.36
CA ILE A 90 16.61 5.87 -25.18
C ILE A 90 17.34 6.46 -23.98
N THR A 91 16.59 7.12 -23.13
CA THR A 91 17.05 7.52 -21.80
C THR A 91 16.35 6.68 -20.76
N LEU A 92 17.11 6.04 -19.88
CA LEU A 92 16.57 5.36 -18.71
C LEU A 92 16.44 6.37 -17.57
N ALA A 93 15.25 6.42 -16.99
CA ALA A 93 14.99 7.26 -15.83
C ALA A 93 14.39 6.42 -14.70
N SER A 94 14.82 6.70 -13.48
CA SER A 94 14.24 6.14 -12.26
C SER A 94 13.68 7.27 -11.41
N MET A 95 12.48 7.08 -10.89
CA MET A 95 11.83 8.05 -10.02
C MET A 95 11.29 7.34 -8.78
N ASP A 96 11.44 7.99 -7.64
CA ASP A 96 10.90 7.52 -6.37
C ASP A 96 10.07 8.63 -5.70
N ALA A 97 8.99 8.24 -5.04
CA ALA A 97 8.13 9.18 -4.36
C ALA A 97 8.72 9.54 -2.98
N THR A 98 9.05 10.80 -2.79
CA THR A 98 9.50 11.30 -1.49
C THR A 98 8.32 11.38 -0.53
N SER A 99 8.46 10.76 0.65
CA SER A 99 7.46 10.81 1.72
C SER A 99 6.05 10.41 1.24
N LEU A 100 5.95 9.32 0.48
CA LEU A 100 4.73 8.86 -0.19
C LEU A 100 3.48 8.95 0.69
N TYR A 101 3.52 8.40 1.90
CA TYR A 101 2.34 8.32 2.77
C TYR A 101 1.85 9.68 3.29
N THR A 102 2.72 10.66 3.39
CA THR A 102 2.35 12.01 3.83
C THR A 102 2.07 12.95 2.67
N SER A 103 2.42 12.56 1.45
CA SER A 103 2.26 13.37 0.24
C SER A 103 0.96 13.08 -0.52
N ILE A 104 0.31 11.96 -0.23
CA ILE A 104 -0.98 11.62 -0.84
C ILE A 104 -2.12 12.24 -0.02
N PRO A 105 -2.91 13.16 -0.58
CA PRO A 105 -4.11 13.66 0.08
C PRO A 105 -5.12 12.53 0.32
N HIS A 106 -5.68 12.47 1.52
CA HIS A 106 -6.63 11.42 1.88
C HIS A 106 -7.86 11.39 0.96
N ASP A 107 -8.35 12.58 0.58
CA ASP A 107 -9.52 12.70 -0.29
C ASP A 107 -9.27 12.12 -1.69
N ASP A 108 -8.08 12.30 -2.23
CA ASP A 108 -7.69 11.73 -3.52
C ASP A 108 -7.62 10.20 -3.47
N GLY A 109 -7.04 9.65 -2.38
CA GLY A 109 -7.01 8.22 -2.14
C GLY A 109 -8.41 7.61 -2.03
N ILE A 110 -9.31 8.26 -1.28
CA ILE A 110 -10.70 7.84 -1.14
C ILE A 110 -11.44 7.94 -2.48
N ALA A 111 -11.22 9.01 -3.24
CA ALA A 111 -11.83 9.20 -4.55
C ALA A 111 -11.37 8.14 -5.56
N ALA A 112 -10.09 7.75 -5.53
CA ALA A 112 -9.56 6.67 -6.34
C ALA A 112 -10.23 5.32 -6.02
N CYS A 113 -10.33 4.97 -4.73
CA CYS A 113 -11.00 3.74 -4.30
C CYS A 113 -12.50 3.67 -4.65
N ARG A 114 -13.17 4.81 -4.81
CA ARG A 114 -14.59 4.85 -5.21
C ARG A 114 -14.82 4.59 -6.70
N LYS A 115 -13.78 4.66 -7.51
CA LYS A 115 -13.86 4.44 -8.96
C LYS A 115 -13.64 2.98 -9.36
N ILE A 116 -13.20 2.17 -8.43
CA ILE A 116 -13.02 0.72 -8.55
C ILE A 116 -14.34 0.02 -8.22
#